data_29e0331297c976477600521b96306ef4
#
_entry.id   29e0331297c976477600521b96306ef4
#
_cell.length_a   1.000
_cell.length_b   1.000
_cell.length_c   1.000
_cell.angle_alpha   90.00
_cell.angle_beta   90.00
_cell.angle_gamma   90.00
#
_symmetry.space_group_name_H-M   'P 1'
#
loop_
_entity.id
_entity.type
_entity.pdbx_description
1 polymer ?
#
loop_
_entity_poly.entity_id
_entity_poly.type
_entity_poly.pdbx_seq_one_letter_code
_entity_poly.pdbx_strand_id
1 'polypeptide(L)'
;MKIKIERPSEESAASIFGRYLTSDLPIDPDMVDTIGGGDPDKAVQAMIEDTVREMYRDDEANRFNEVTYQNGDKEVMYFKDFSSGAMIENIVRRAKKLAIKRQIAGGPKGIRTDDLLSSIRQEFKEHEDLPNTTNPDDWAKISGKKGERIVYVRTLIHTDTDGEGGTAIDSVTTGQYL
;
A
#
# COMPACT_ATOMS: atom_id res chain seq x y z
N MET A 1 -24.45 -1.14 -18.44
CA MET A 1 -23.82 0.03 -17.82
C MET A 1 -22.46 -0.40 -17.32
N LYS A 2 -21.35 0.21 -17.82
CA LYS A 2 -19.99 -0.07 -17.31
C LYS A 2 -19.62 1.03 -16.34
N ILE A 3 -19.43 0.68 -15.07
CA ILE A 3 -18.93 1.59 -14.04
C ILE A 3 -17.43 1.42 -14.00
N LYS A 4 -16.68 2.49 -14.27
CA LYS A 4 -15.22 2.52 -14.08
C LYS A 4 -14.96 2.84 -12.61
N ILE A 5 -14.37 1.91 -11.89
CA ILE A 5 -13.88 2.15 -10.53
C ILE A 5 -12.44 2.69 -10.67
N GLU A 6 -12.28 3.93 -10.27
CA GLU A 6 -10.95 4.56 -10.21
C GLU A 6 -10.28 4.25 -8.87
N ARG A 7 -8.98 4.42 -8.82
CA ARG A 7 -8.21 4.28 -7.58
C ARG A 7 -8.57 5.40 -6.62
N PRO A 8 -8.57 5.14 -5.32
CA PRO A 8 -8.87 6.18 -4.36
C PRO A 8 -7.80 7.27 -4.42
N SER A 9 -8.24 8.52 -4.44
CA SER A 9 -7.40 9.67 -4.10
C SER A 9 -7.06 9.63 -2.60
N GLU A 10 -6.12 10.45 -2.16
CA GLU A 10 -5.76 10.59 -0.75
C GLU A 10 -6.99 10.87 0.14
N GLU A 11 -7.86 11.80 -0.27
CA GLU A 11 -9.12 12.12 0.42
C GLU A 11 -10.09 10.93 0.45
N SER A 12 -10.23 10.24 -0.69
CA SER A 12 -11.07 9.04 -0.77
C SER A 12 -10.53 7.90 0.08
N ALA A 13 -9.21 7.74 0.14
CA ALA A 13 -8.55 6.76 0.99
C ALA A 13 -8.83 7.03 2.47
N ALA A 14 -8.71 8.29 2.92
CA ALA A 14 -9.07 8.68 4.29
C ALA A 14 -10.53 8.34 4.62
N SER A 15 -11.45 8.62 3.70
CA SER A 15 -12.87 8.27 3.86
C SER A 15 -13.09 6.75 3.94
N ILE A 16 -12.32 5.96 3.19
CA ILE A 16 -12.41 4.49 3.24
C ILE A 16 -11.83 3.98 4.57
N PHE A 17 -10.67 4.49 5.02
CA PHE A 17 -10.13 4.16 6.34
C PHE A 17 -11.13 4.42 7.45
N GLY A 18 -11.83 5.56 7.44
CA GLY A 18 -12.85 5.93 8.41
C GLY A 18 -14.06 4.99 8.49
N ARG A 19 -14.26 4.13 7.48
CA ARG A 19 -15.29 3.07 7.52
C ARG A 19 -14.86 1.85 8.32
N TYR A 20 -13.56 1.60 8.42
CA TYR A 20 -13.00 0.39 9.03
C TYR A 20 -12.28 0.67 10.36
N LEU A 21 -11.76 1.89 10.54
CA LEU A 21 -11.12 2.37 11.75
C LEU A 21 -12.00 3.45 12.38
N THR A 22 -12.74 3.06 13.40
CA THR A 22 -13.75 3.87 14.09
C THR A 22 -13.45 3.95 15.58
N SER A 23 -13.96 4.94 16.28
CA SER A 23 -13.71 5.19 17.70
C SER A 23 -14.37 4.17 18.68
N ASP A 24 -15.30 3.35 18.18
CA ASP A 24 -15.85 2.20 18.91
C ASP A 24 -14.87 1.01 18.99
N LEU A 25 -13.81 1.02 18.19
CA LEU A 25 -12.74 0.05 18.32
C LEU A 25 -11.84 0.39 19.51
N PRO A 26 -11.20 -0.62 20.12
CA PRO A 26 -10.23 -0.36 21.17
C PRO A 26 -9.01 0.36 20.58
N ILE A 27 -8.92 1.65 20.81
CA ILE A 27 -7.74 2.48 20.50
C ILE A 27 -6.84 2.48 21.74
N ASP A 28 -5.53 2.47 21.52
CA ASP A 28 -4.54 2.53 22.60
C ASP A 28 -4.73 3.82 23.41
N PRO A 29 -4.82 3.76 24.76
CA PRO A 29 -5.00 4.95 25.58
C PRO A 29 -3.93 6.03 25.36
N ASP A 30 -2.68 5.62 25.13
CA ASP A 30 -1.60 6.56 24.86
C ASP A 30 -1.84 7.36 23.56
N MET A 31 -2.47 6.73 22.55
CA MET A 31 -2.86 7.43 21.32
C MET A 31 -4.00 8.40 21.58
N VAL A 32 -5.01 7.99 22.39
CA VAL A 32 -6.12 8.88 22.76
C VAL A 32 -5.61 10.11 23.50
N ASP A 33 -4.68 9.95 24.43
CA ASP A 33 -4.15 11.04 25.22
C ASP A 33 -3.19 11.93 24.43
N THR A 34 -2.25 11.35 23.67
CA THR A 34 -1.16 12.10 23.04
C THR A 34 -1.58 12.79 21.76
N ILE A 35 -2.31 12.11 20.86
CA ILE A 35 -2.72 12.66 19.57
C ILE A 35 -4.20 13.07 19.53
N GLY A 36 -5.05 12.46 20.37
CA GLY A 36 -6.46 12.79 20.47
C GLY A 36 -6.78 13.88 21.51
N GLY A 37 -5.84 14.21 22.38
CA GLY A 37 -6.10 15.15 23.50
C GLY A 37 -7.21 14.66 24.44
N GLY A 38 -7.31 13.34 24.65
CA GLY A 38 -8.35 12.69 25.44
C GLY A 38 -9.64 12.36 24.68
N ASP A 39 -9.69 12.66 23.39
CA ASP A 39 -10.85 12.42 22.52
C ASP A 39 -10.55 11.26 21.54
N PRO A 40 -11.24 10.11 21.65
CA PRO A 40 -11.01 8.96 20.77
C PRO A 40 -11.32 9.24 19.28
N ASP A 41 -12.31 10.10 18.99
CA ASP A 41 -12.64 10.42 17.59
C ASP A 41 -11.51 11.22 16.95
N LYS A 42 -10.94 12.18 17.68
CA LYS A 42 -9.78 12.95 17.20
C LYS A 42 -8.53 12.06 17.06
N ALA A 43 -8.33 11.13 18.00
CA ALA A 43 -7.23 10.17 17.90
C ALA A 43 -7.35 9.32 16.63
N VAL A 44 -8.52 8.77 16.34
CA VAL A 44 -8.79 8.00 15.14
C VAL A 44 -8.56 8.83 13.88
N GLN A 45 -9.05 10.06 13.86
CA GLN A 45 -8.85 10.95 12.71
C GLN A 45 -7.36 11.22 12.46
N ALA A 46 -6.59 11.55 13.51
CA ALA A 46 -5.15 11.78 13.39
C ALA A 46 -4.41 10.51 12.93
N MET A 47 -4.77 9.34 13.46
CA MET A 47 -4.21 8.05 13.03
C MET A 47 -4.48 7.78 11.54
N ILE A 48 -5.68 8.10 11.05
CA ILE A 48 -6.02 7.97 9.62
C ILE A 48 -5.19 8.92 8.78
N GLU A 49 -5.10 10.19 9.17
CA GLU A 49 -4.34 11.20 8.44
C GLU A 49 -2.86 10.82 8.33
N ASP A 50 -2.24 10.36 9.41
CA ASP A 50 -0.85 9.90 9.40
C ASP A 50 -0.65 8.65 8.53
N THR A 51 -1.60 7.72 8.58
CA THR A 51 -1.57 6.48 7.79
C THR A 51 -1.70 6.78 6.29
N VAL A 52 -2.62 7.65 5.93
CA VAL A 52 -2.84 8.05 4.53
C VAL A 52 -1.66 8.85 4.01
N ARG A 53 -1.13 9.79 4.80
CA ARG A 53 0.08 10.55 4.45
C ARG A 53 1.25 9.62 4.15
N GLU A 54 1.49 8.61 5.00
CA GLU A 54 2.54 7.63 4.78
C GLU A 54 2.31 6.81 3.51
N MET A 55 1.08 6.38 3.27
CA MET A 55 0.73 5.56 2.11
C MET A 55 0.86 6.31 0.77
N TYR A 56 0.60 7.63 0.77
CA TYR A 56 0.58 8.46 -0.44
C TYR A 56 1.88 9.26 -0.67
N ARG A 57 2.86 9.14 0.23
CA ARG A 57 4.12 9.85 0.13
C ARG A 57 4.97 9.37 -1.05
N ASP A 58 5.51 10.32 -1.85
CA ASP A 58 6.37 10.06 -3.00
C ASP A 58 7.85 10.10 -2.58
N ASP A 59 8.27 9.14 -1.80
CA ASP A 59 9.66 9.00 -1.39
C ASP A 59 10.25 7.62 -1.74
N GLU A 60 11.54 7.48 -1.47
CA GLU A 60 12.28 6.27 -1.78
C GLU A 60 11.70 5.02 -1.07
N ALA A 61 11.20 5.19 0.16
CA ALA A 61 10.62 4.10 0.94
C ALA A 61 9.29 3.59 0.37
N ASN A 62 8.60 4.41 -0.42
CA ASN A 62 7.33 4.09 -1.05
C ASN A 62 7.45 3.73 -2.54
N ARG A 63 8.68 3.68 -3.08
CA ARG A 63 8.89 3.18 -4.45
C ARG A 63 8.51 1.71 -4.51
N PHE A 64 7.66 1.39 -5.46
CA PHE A 64 7.15 0.03 -5.63
C PHE A 64 7.77 -0.65 -6.85
N ASN A 65 7.59 -0.06 -8.03
CA ASN A 65 8.10 -0.59 -9.29
C ASN A 65 8.64 0.52 -10.19
N GLU A 66 9.58 0.15 -11.06
CA GLU A 66 9.99 0.92 -12.22
C GLU A 66 9.45 0.24 -13.48
N VAL A 67 8.70 0.96 -14.29
CA VAL A 67 8.21 0.48 -15.57
C VAL A 67 9.00 1.13 -16.71
N THR A 68 9.31 0.36 -17.74
CA THR A 68 9.95 0.85 -18.97
C THR A 68 8.98 0.69 -20.12
N TYR A 69 8.75 1.77 -20.83
CA TYR A 69 7.88 1.82 -22.00
C TYR A 69 8.63 1.45 -23.28
N GLN A 70 7.87 1.14 -24.35
CA GLN A 70 8.46 0.75 -25.65
C GLN A 70 9.29 1.88 -26.30
N ASN A 71 9.01 3.14 -25.97
CA ASN A 71 9.77 4.30 -26.40
C ASN A 71 11.10 4.50 -25.65
N GLY A 72 11.37 3.66 -24.63
CA GLY A 72 12.54 3.74 -23.76
C GLY A 72 12.37 4.59 -22.51
N ASP A 73 11.25 5.29 -22.36
CA ASP A 73 10.96 6.07 -21.15
C ASP A 73 10.78 5.17 -19.94
N LYS A 74 11.19 5.69 -18.77
CA LYS A 74 11.05 5.00 -17.49
C LYS A 74 10.19 5.81 -16.56
N GLU A 75 9.38 5.12 -15.77
CA GLU A 75 8.53 5.72 -14.75
C GLU A 75 8.61 4.91 -13.46
N VAL A 76 8.78 5.60 -12.33
CA VAL A 76 8.71 4.99 -11.01
C VAL A 76 7.28 5.06 -10.52
N MET A 77 6.74 3.93 -10.10
CA MET A 77 5.43 3.82 -9.50
C MET A 77 5.56 3.63 -7.99
N TYR A 78 4.70 4.33 -7.27
CA TYR A 78 4.68 4.35 -5.81
C TYR A 78 3.49 3.54 -5.27
N PHE A 79 3.46 3.29 -3.96
CA PHE A 79 2.36 2.57 -3.32
C PHE A 79 0.98 3.13 -3.64
N LYS A 80 0.85 4.47 -3.68
CA LYS A 80 -0.42 5.13 -4.04
C LYS A 80 -0.97 4.71 -5.39
N ASP A 81 -0.07 4.39 -6.35
CA ASP A 81 -0.46 4.00 -7.71
C ASP A 81 -1.12 2.61 -7.78
N PHE A 82 -1.03 1.84 -6.72
CA PHE A 82 -1.63 0.50 -6.59
C PHE A 82 -2.73 0.44 -5.53
N SER A 83 -2.98 1.53 -4.81
CA SER A 83 -3.94 1.56 -3.72
C SER A 83 -5.36 1.18 -4.18
N SER A 84 -6.07 0.46 -3.35
CA SER A 84 -7.46 0.08 -3.55
C SER A 84 -8.22 0.03 -2.23
N GLY A 85 -9.55 0.07 -2.30
CA GLY A 85 -10.38 -0.07 -1.10
C GLY A 85 -10.16 -1.38 -0.36
N ALA A 86 -9.91 -2.48 -1.09
CA ALA A 86 -9.63 -3.78 -0.49
C ALA A 86 -8.29 -3.80 0.26
N MET A 87 -7.25 -3.14 -0.26
CA MET A 87 -5.97 -3.00 0.44
C MET A 87 -6.13 -2.20 1.72
N ILE A 88 -6.90 -1.11 1.70
CA ILE A 88 -7.18 -0.31 2.90
C ILE A 88 -7.88 -1.15 3.97
N GLU A 89 -8.89 -1.93 3.59
CA GLU A 89 -9.55 -2.87 4.50
C GLU A 89 -8.56 -3.88 5.10
N ASN A 90 -7.69 -4.46 4.26
CA ASN A 90 -6.67 -5.41 4.70
C ASN A 90 -5.69 -4.80 5.69
N ILE A 91 -5.23 -3.56 5.44
CA ILE A 91 -4.34 -2.80 6.34
C ILE A 91 -4.98 -2.67 7.72
N VAL A 92 -6.24 -2.20 7.80
CA VAL A 92 -6.93 -2.04 9.08
C VAL A 92 -7.15 -3.39 9.76
N ARG A 93 -7.56 -4.42 9.01
CA ARG A 93 -7.76 -5.77 9.55
C ARG A 93 -6.47 -6.36 10.12
N ARG A 94 -5.33 -6.10 9.48
CA ARG A 94 -4.01 -6.52 9.94
C ARG A 94 -3.59 -5.77 11.19
N ALA A 95 -3.80 -4.45 11.23
CA ALA A 95 -3.53 -3.63 12.41
C ALA A 95 -4.32 -4.12 13.64
N LYS A 96 -5.60 -4.45 13.46
CA LYS A 96 -6.42 -5.08 14.51
C LYS A 96 -5.80 -6.39 15.04
N LYS A 97 -5.28 -7.23 14.14
CA LYS A 97 -4.61 -8.49 14.52
C LYS A 97 -3.31 -8.24 15.28
N LEU A 98 -2.52 -7.23 14.88
CA LEU A 98 -1.28 -6.85 15.58
C LEU A 98 -1.59 -6.36 17.00
N ALA A 99 -2.59 -5.50 17.17
CA ALA A 99 -3.04 -5.03 18.48
C ALA A 99 -3.49 -6.20 19.40
N ILE A 100 -4.26 -7.16 18.86
CA ILE A 100 -4.70 -8.35 19.60
C ILE A 100 -3.50 -9.22 20.00
N LYS A 101 -2.57 -9.49 19.08
CA LYS A 101 -1.35 -10.26 19.37
C LYS A 101 -0.52 -9.61 20.46
N ARG A 102 -0.34 -8.28 20.41
CA ARG A 102 0.36 -7.52 21.44
C ARG A 102 -0.31 -7.65 22.81
N GLN A 103 -1.63 -7.53 22.87
CA GLN A 103 -2.38 -7.68 24.11
C GLN A 103 -2.26 -9.10 24.70
N ILE A 104 -2.33 -10.15 23.87
CA ILE A 104 -2.14 -11.55 24.32
C ILE A 104 -0.72 -11.75 24.88
N ALA A 105 0.28 -11.09 24.32
CA ALA A 105 1.65 -11.12 24.81
C ALA A 105 1.89 -10.26 26.08
N GLY A 106 0.83 -9.72 26.70
CA GLY A 106 0.93 -8.90 27.91
C GLY A 106 1.25 -7.43 27.66
N GLY A 107 1.25 -6.99 26.41
CA GLY A 107 1.46 -5.59 26.05
C GLY A 107 0.18 -4.75 26.14
N PRO A 108 0.28 -3.46 25.84
CA PRO A 108 -0.84 -2.52 25.91
C PRO A 108 -1.96 -2.88 24.93
N LYS A 109 -3.18 -2.61 25.38
CA LYS A 109 -4.41 -2.85 24.64
C LYS A 109 -4.67 -1.71 23.65
N GLY A 110 -5.23 -2.05 22.51
CA GLY A 110 -5.74 -1.09 21.54
C GLY A 110 -4.85 -0.95 20.30
N ILE A 111 -5.42 -0.35 19.26
CA ILE A 111 -4.77 -0.12 17.97
C ILE A 111 -3.90 1.13 18.10
N ARG A 112 -2.70 1.08 17.52
CA ARG A 112 -1.72 2.16 17.45
C ARG A 112 -1.48 2.58 16.01
N THR A 113 -1.01 3.80 15.81
CA THR A 113 -0.53 4.25 14.49
C THR A 113 0.54 3.30 13.93
N ASP A 114 1.47 2.83 14.75
CA ASP A 114 2.52 1.89 14.34
C ASP A 114 1.97 0.56 13.81
N ASP A 115 0.83 0.10 14.33
CA ASP A 115 0.17 -1.11 13.80
C ASP A 115 -0.31 -0.88 12.37
N LEU A 116 -0.83 0.32 12.07
CA LEU A 116 -1.28 0.70 10.74
C LEU A 116 -0.10 0.86 9.78
N LEU A 117 0.96 1.56 10.18
CA LEU A 117 2.16 1.77 9.38
C LEU A 117 2.86 0.44 9.05
N SER A 118 3.01 -0.44 10.05
CA SER A 118 3.54 -1.79 9.84
C SER A 118 2.67 -2.61 8.90
N SER A 119 1.34 -2.44 9.00
CA SER A 119 0.39 -3.14 8.12
C SER A 119 0.46 -2.66 6.68
N ILE A 120 0.72 -1.37 6.42
CA ILE A 120 0.98 -0.84 5.07
C ILE A 120 2.19 -1.58 4.46
N ARG A 121 3.32 -1.60 5.15
CA ARG A 121 4.55 -2.25 4.66
C ARG A 121 4.33 -3.72 4.34
N GLN A 122 3.61 -4.43 5.21
CA GLN A 122 3.33 -5.84 5.00
C GLN A 122 2.35 -6.09 3.85
N GLU A 123 1.32 -5.25 3.69
CA GLU A 123 0.37 -5.34 2.58
C GLU A 123 1.09 -5.17 1.23
N PHE A 124 1.97 -4.19 1.13
CA PHE A 124 2.74 -3.96 -0.09
C PHE A 124 3.76 -5.06 -0.36
N LYS A 125 4.39 -5.61 0.68
CA LYS A 125 5.30 -6.75 0.52
C LYS A 125 4.57 -7.99 -0.03
N GLU A 126 3.34 -8.25 0.41
CA GLU A 126 2.54 -9.35 -0.13
C GLU A 126 2.10 -9.12 -1.59
N HIS A 127 2.00 -7.84 -2.00
CA HIS A 127 1.70 -7.49 -3.38
C HIS A 127 2.95 -7.45 -4.28
N GLU A 128 4.15 -7.56 -3.74
CA GLU A 128 5.40 -7.66 -4.50
C GLU A 128 5.40 -8.87 -5.44
N ASP A 129 4.81 -9.97 -5.00
CA ASP A 129 4.72 -11.20 -5.78
C ASP A 129 3.64 -11.16 -6.89
N LEU A 130 2.75 -10.15 -6.89
CA LEU A 130 1.69 -10.03 -7.89
C LEU A 130 2.14 -9.55 -9.28
N PRO A 131 3.24 -8.79 -9.46
CA PRO A 131 3.74 -8.41 -10.78
C PRO A 131 4.30 -9.55 -11.62
N ASN A 132 4.25 -10.79 -11.18
CA ASN A 132 4.50 -11.97 -12.02
C ASN A 132 3.44 -12.18 -13.12
N THR A 133 2.55 -11.24 -13.34
CA THR A 133 1.82 -11.19 -14.60
C THR A 133 2.79 -10.78 -15.69
N THR A 134 3.31 -11.78 -16.38
CA THR A 134 4.09 -11.68 -17.62
C THR A 134 3.31 -10.99 -18.74
N ASN A 135 2.17 -10.37 -18.44
CA ASN A 135 1.33 -9.68 -19.41
C ASN A 135 1.49 -8.16 -19.27
N PRO A 136 2.28 -7.51 -20.15
CA PRO A 136 2.43 -6.05 -20.16
C PRO A 136 1.11 -5.30 -20.31
N ASP A 137 0.10 -5.91 -20.93
CA ASP A 137 -1.21 -5.29 -21.14
C ASP A 137 -2.02 -5.15 -19.83
N ASP A 138 -1.81 -6.03 -18.86
CA ASP A 138 -2.44 -5.90 -17.55
C ASP A 138 -1.81 -4.76 -16.74
N TRP A 139 -0.52 -4.54 -16.89
CA TRP A 139 0.18 -3.39 -16.32
C TRP A 139 -0.24 -2.07 -16.96
N ALA A 140 -0.43 -2.03 -18.28
CA ALA A 140 -0.93 -0.84 -18.96
C ALA A 140 -2.34 -0.44 -18.48
N LYS A 141 -3.18 -1.42 -18.11
CA LYS A 141 -4.48 -1.17 -17.49
C LYS A 141 -4.36 -0.60 -16.09
N ILE A 142 -3.33 -1.00 -15.35
CA ILE A 142 -3.03 -0.55 -13.99
C ILE A 142 -2.46 0.86 -14.00
N SER A 143 -1.51 1.18 -14.86
CA SER A 143 -0.84 2.50 -14.90
C SER A 143 -1.72 3.64 -15.38
N GLY A 144 -2.87 3.35 -15.98
CA GLY A 144 -3.80 4.37 -16.46
C GLY A 144 -3.29 5.24 -17.62
N LYS A 145 -2.04 5.13 -18.05
CA LYS A 145 -1.51 5.80 -19.21
C LYS A 145 -1.99 5.09 -20.48
N LYS A 146 -2.92 5.74 -21.16
CA LYS A 146 -3.48 5.23 -22.41
C LYS A 146 -2.42 5.37 -23.52
N GLY A 147 -2.06 4.26 -24.12
CA GLY A 147 -1.45 4.22 -25.44
C GLY A 147 0.02 3.81 -25.52
N GLU A 148 0.74 3.66 -24.40
CA GLU A 148 2.12 3.21 -24.42
C GLU A 148 2.24 1.78 -23.87
N ARG A 149 2.96 0.94 -24.61
CA ARG A 149 3.19 -0.45 -24.23
C ARG A 149 4.34 -0.53 -23.24
N ILE A 150 4.08 -1.13 -22.07
CA ILE A 150 5.12 -1.46 -21.09
C ILE A 150 5.87 -2.70 -21.59
N VAL A 151 7.20 -2.60 -21.67
CA VAL A 151 8.07 -3.69 -22.15
C VAL A 151 8.86 -4.34 -21.02
N TYR A 152 9.02 -3.65 -19.88
CA TYR A 152 9.76 -4.16 -18.72
C TYR A 152 9.25 -3.57 -17.42
N VAL A 153 9.20 -4.40 -16.36
CA VAL A 153 8.85 -4.00 -15.00
C VAL A 153 9.92 -4.50 -14.05
N ARG A 154 10.44 -3.61 -13.21
CA ARG A 154 11.42 -3.91 -12.17
C ARG A 154 10.83 -3.57 -10.81
N THR A 155 10.85 -4.51 -9.87
CA THR A 155 10.46 -4.27 -8.47
C THR A 155 11.56 -3.50 -7.74
N LEU A 156 11.18 -2.47 -6.98
CA LEU A 156 12.09 -1.58 -6.25
C LEU A 156 11.96 -1.70 -4.72
N ILE A 157 11.10 -2.59 -4.22
CA ILE A 157 10.87 -2.72 -2.77
C ILE A 157 12.18 -3.10 -2.10
N HIS A 158 12.62 -2.26 -1.16
CA HIS A 158 13.73 -2.57 -0.29
C HIS A 158 13.26 -3.54 0.80
N THR A 159 13.71 -4.78 0.73
CA THR A 159 13.67 -5.65 1.90
C THR A 159 14.83 -5.23 2.81
N ASP A 160 14.51 -4.78 4.04
CA ASP A 160 15.48 -4.65 5.12
C ASP A 160 15.98 -6.04 5.55
N THR A 161 16.68 -6.71 4.66
CA THR A 161 17.47 -7.90 4.98
C THR A 161 18.77 -7.74 4.21
N ASP A 162 19.86 -7.61 4.97
CA ASP A 162 21.23 -7.77 4.48
C ASP A 162 21.30 -8.97 3.54
N GLY A 163 21.51 -8.71 2.26
CA GLY A 163 21.67 -9.77 1.28
C GLY A 163 21.38 -9.27 -0.14
N GLU A 164 22.41 -9.11 -0.91
CA GLU A 164 22.38 -8.95 -2.36
C GLU A 164 21.36 -9.88 -3.00
N GLY A 165 20.36 -9.31 -3.69
CA GLY A 165 19.38 -10.12 -4.40
C GLY A 165 18.32 -9.30 -5.10
N GLY A 166 18.72 -8.37 -5.96
CA GLY A 166 17.81 -7.86 -6.98
C GLY A 166 17.51 -9.00 -7.95
N THR A 167 16.32 -9.60 -7.87
CA THR A 167 15.89 -10.56 -8.86
C THR A 167 15.56 -9.79 -10.13
N ALA A 168 16.51 -9.75 -11.06
CA ALA A 168 16.24 -9.33 -12.43
C ALA A 168 15.31 -10.38 -13.04
N ILE A 169 14.09 -9.98 -13.37
CA ILE A 169 13.22 -10.82 -14.19
C ILE A 169 13.76 -10.72 -15.59
N ASP A 170 14.31 -11.84 -16.09
CA ASP A 170 14.79 -11.95 -17.46
C ASP A 170 13.67 -11.60 -18.44
N SER A 171 14.00 -10.81 -19.43
CA SER A 171 13.12 -10.43 -20.51
C SER A 171 12.51 -11.66 -21.18
N VAL A 172 11.21 -11.83 -21.08
CA VAL A 172 10.51 -12.78 -21.92
C VAL A 172 10.53 -12.23 -23.35
N THR A 173 11.42 -12.77 -24.14
CA THR A 173 11.45 -12.57 -25.59
C THR A 173 10.22 -13.27 -26.16
N THR A 174 9.12 -12.55 -26.34
CA THR A 174 8.03 -13.01 -27.19
C THR A 174 8.42 -12.79 -28.63
N GLY A 175 9.21 -13.70 -29.16
CA GLY A 175 9.38 -13.90 -30.56
C GLY A 175 8.51 -15.04 -31.00
N GLN A 176 7.44 -14.77 -31.71
CA GLN A 176 7.13 -15.41 -32.99
C GLN A 176 5.69 -15.11 -33.36
N TYR A 177 5.57 -14.23 -34.35
CA TYR A 177 4.40 -14.21 -35.19
C TYR A 177 4.69 -15.16 -36.37
N LEU A 178 3.82 -16.14 -36.54
CA LEU A 178 3.53 -16.75 -37.86
C LEU A 178 2.16 -16.24 -38.28
#